data_7d07473b082caae1275c97bd85901af8
#
_entry.id   7d07473b082caae1275c97bd85901af8
#
_cell.length_a   1.000
_cell.length_b   1.000
_cell.length_c   1.000
_cell.angle_alpha   90.00
_cell.angle_beta   90.00
_cell.angle_gamma   90.00
#
_symmetry.space_group_name_H-M   'P 1'
#
loop_
_entity.id
_entity.type
_entity.pdbx_description
1 polymer ?
#
loop_
_entity_poly.entity_id
_entity_poly.type
_entity_poly.pdbx_seq_one_letter_code
_entity_poly.pdbx_strand_id
1 'polypeptide(L)'
;MKKKEVIFYDGGAMGPPDDCPVELLENNKGRTGFGKIREIPEYKILSFWDRIELIGVWNWKKKYNPKYEICDGYSWELKLRDRNGRVKYCTGHQSFPRKFKDLIKELNIIFETDISF
;
A
#
# COMPACT_ATOMS: atom_id res chain seq x y z
N MET A 1 17.12 -0.49 19.07
CA MET A 1 17.00 -1.30 17.85
C MET A 1 15.98 -0.65 16.92
N LYS A 2 16.39 -0.35 15.71
CA LYS A 2 15.48 0.22 14.73
C LYS A 2 14.47 -0.83 14.29
N LYS A 3 13.19 -0.50 14.32
CA LYS A 3 12.17 -1.38 13.79
C LYS A 3 12.25 -1.38 12.28
N LYS A 4 11.94 -2.52 11.69
CA LYS A 4 11.99 -2.69 10.24
C LYS A 4 10.98 -1.78 9.53
N GLU A 5 11.42 -1.11 8.48
CA GLU A 5 10.57 -0.32 7.61
C GLU A 5 9.63 -1.26 6.85
N VAL A 6 8.34 -0.91 6.77
CA VAL A 6 7.33 -1.75 6.12
C VAL A 6 6.50 -0.93 5.14
N ILE A 7 6.41 -1.41 3.92
CA ILE A 7 5.44 -0.94 2.92
C ILE A 7 4.81 -2.21 2.35
N PHE A 8 3.54 -2.41 2.65
CA PHE A 8 2.80 -3.58 2.16
C PHE A 8 1.41 -3.15 1.72
N TYR A 9 1.00 -3.57 0.55
CA TYR A 9 -0.36 -3.35 0.05
C TYR A 9 -0.81 -4.59 -0.69
N ASP A 10 -2.04 -5.02 -0.41
CA ASP A 10 -2.70 -6.04 -1.18
C ASP A 10 -4.14 -5.59 -1.43
N GLY A 11 -4.61 -5.76 -2.67
CA GLY A 11 -5.96 -5.37 -3.02
C GLY A 11 -6.41 -6.10 -4.26
N GLY A 12 -7.72 -6.32 -4.34
CA GLY A 12 -8.27 -6.97 -5.52
C GLY A 12 -9.74 -7.32 -5.35
N ALA A 13 -10.37 -7.52 -6.49
CA ALA A 13 -11.71 -8.03 -6.60
C ALA A 13 -11.62 -9.49 -7.04
N MET A 14 -12.77 -10.12 -7.28
CA MET A 14 -12.79 -11.48 -7.82
C MET A 14 -12.21 -11.47 -9.23
N GLY A 15 -11.22 -12.34 -9.47
CA GLY A 15 -10.52 -12.42 -10.74
C GLY A 15 -9.03 -12.62 -10.53
N PRO A 16 -8.26 -12.72 -11.61
CA PRO A 16 -6.81 -12.87 -11.47
C PRO A 16 -6.20 -11.64 -10.81
N PRO A 17 -5.28 -11.83 -9.87
CA PRO A 17 -4.62 -10.71 -9.21
C PRO A 17 -3.75 -9.96 -10.22
N ASP A 18 -3.76 -8.64 -10.10
CA ASP A 18 -2.86 -7.78 -10.87
C ASP A 18 -1.44 -7.90 -10.31
N ASP A 19 -0.80 -6.76 -10.05
CA ASP A 19 0.56 -6.74 -9.51
C ASP A 19 0.62 -6.91 -7.99
N CYS A 20 -0.51 -7.13 -7.34
CA CYS A 20 -0.56 -7.31 -5.89
C CYS A 20 -0.29 -8.75 -5.47
N PRO A 21 0.19 -8.96 -4.24
CA PRO A 21 0.59 -7.95 -3.27
C PRO A 21 1.91 -7.28 -3.61
N VAL A 22 2.11 -6.07 -3.08
CA VAL A 22 3.41 -5.39 -3.18
C VAL A 22 3.99 -5.25 -1.79
N GLU A 23 5.29 -5.45 -1.65
CA GLU A 23 5.94 -5.46 -0.35
C GLU A 23 7.37 -4.97 -0.44
N LEU A 24 7.76 -4.12 0.51
CA LEU A 24 9.16 -3.71 0.65
C LEU A 24 9.91 -4.78 1.43
N LEU A 25 10.99 -5.29 0.84
CA LEU A 25 11.87 -6.27 1.46
C LEU A 25 13.13 -5.59 1.99
N GLU A 26 13.97 -6.37 2.67
CA GLU A 26 15.26 -5.88 3.16
C GLU A 26 16.17 -5.47 2.00
N ASN A 27 17.12 -4.57 2.31
CA ASN A 27 18.10 -4.06 1.36
C ASN A 27 17.46 -3.33 0.18
N ASN A 28 16.39 -2.58 0.46
CA ASN A 28 15.71 -1.75 -0.54
C ASN A 28 15.26 -2.53 -1.77
N LYS A 29 14.68 -3.69 -1.55
CA LYS A 29 14.08 -4.47 -2.63
C LYS A 29 12.57 -4.47 -2.50
N GLY A 30 11.89 -4.52 -3.64
CA GLY A 30 10.43 -4.62 -3.68
C GLY A 30 10.01 -5.91 -4.33
N ARG A 31 9.01 -6.58 -3.74
CA ARG A 31 8.40 -7.76 -4.34
C ARG A 31 7.01 -7.40 -4.84
N THR A 32 6.70 -7.80 -6.06
CA THR A 32 5.39 -7.56 -6.66
C THR A 32 4.80 -8.89 -7.11
N GLY A 33 3.52 -9.11 -6.85
CA GLY A 33 2.85 -10.36 -7.19
C GLY A 33 3.50 -11.54 -6.48
N PHE A 34 3.57 -12.66 -7.17
CA PHE A 34 4.08 -13.91 -6.60
C PHE A 34 5.54 -14.17 -6.97
N GLY A 35 6.43 -13.26 -6.65
CA GLY A 35 7.85 -13.54 -6.70
C GLY A 35 8.72 -12.65 -7.58
N LYS A 36 8.16 -11.62 -8.17
CA LYS A 36 8.98 -10.69 -8.95
C LYS A 36 9.64 -9.72 -8.00
N ILE A 37 10.97 -9.70 -7.98
CA ILE A 37 11.75 -8.85 -7.07
C ILE A 37 12.57 -7.85 -7.87
N ARG A 38 12.53 -6.58 -7.44
CA ARG A 38 13.28 -5.49 -8.06
C ARG A 38 13.99 -4.68 -7.00
N GLU A 39 15.10 -4.06 -7.36
CA GLU A 39 15.75 -3.09 -6.48
C GLU A 39 15.01 -1.77 -6.55
N ILE A 40 14.84 -1.13 -5.39
CA ILE A 40 14.19 0.17 -5.29
C ILE A 40 15.24 1.18 -4.82
N PRO A 41 15.55 2.21 -5.62
CA PRO A 41 16.51 3.24 -5.19
C PRO A 41 16.04 3.90 -3.90
N GLU A 42 16.98 4.21 -3.02
CA GLU A 42 16.65 4.81 -1.73
C GLU A 42 15.90 6.13 -1.88
N TYR A 43 16.23 6.95 -2.88
CA TYR A 43 15.53 8.21 -3.07
C TYR A 43 14.04 8.01 -3.34
N LYS A 44 13.65 6.91 -3.97
CA LYS A 44 12.24 6.59 -4.20
C LYS A 44 11.51 6.23 -2.90
N ILE A 45 12.20 5.53 -2.01
CA ILE A 45 11.63 5.17 -0.72
C ILE A 45 11.42 6.43 0.13
N LEU A 46 12.40 7.32 0.16
CA LEU A 46 12.30 8.58 0.88
C LEU A 46 11.18 9.45 0.33
N SER A 47 11.10 9.53 -1.00
CA SER A 47 10.05 10.28 -1.69
C SER A 47 8.67 9.71 -1.37
N PHE A 48 8.56 8.38 -1.30
CA PHE A 48 7.31 7.71 -0.94
C PHE A 48 6.83 8.18 0.44
N TRP A 49 7.73 8.19 1.45
CA TRP A 49 7.33 8.62 2.79
C TRP A 49 6.91 10.09 2.82
N ASP A 50 7.58 10.96 2.05
CA ASP A 50 7.18 12.36 1.94
C ASP A 50 5.78 12.49 1.35
N ARG A 51 5.48 11.70 0.31
CA ARG A 51 4.15 11.72 -0.32
C ARG A 51 3.07 11.16 0.59
N ILE A 52 3.39 10.11 1.35
CA ILE A 52 2.45 9.55 2.34
C ILE A 52 2.06 10.61 3.36
N GLU A 53 3.03 11.43 3.79
CA GLU A 53 2.77 12.53 4.72
C GLU A 53 1.83 13.56 4.09
N LEU A 54 2.10 13.95 2.84
CA LEU A 54 1.29 14.94 2.13
C LEU A 54 -0.15 14.45 1.87
N ILE A 55 -0.31 13.17 1.59
CA ILE A 55 -1.62 12.57 1.38
C ILE A 55 -2.42 12.53 2.68
N GLY A 56 -1.73 12.44 3.82
CA GLY A 56 -2.39 12.38 5.12
C GLY A 56 -2.78 10.96 5.52
N VAL A 57 -2.09 9.95 5.00
CA VAL A 57 -2.40 8.55 5.26
C VAL A 57 -2.36 8.24 6.75
N TRP A 58 -1.48 8.89 7.51
CA TRP A 58 -1.33 8.65 8.95
C TRP A 58 -2.61 8.97 9.73
N ASN A 59 -3.52 9.77 9.17
CA ASN A 59 -4.79 10.13 9.78
C ASN A 59 -5.95 9.25 9.32
N TRP A 60 -5.70 8.28 8.47
CA TRP A 60 -6.77 7.40 7.98
C TRP A 60 -7.29 6.48 9.08
N LYS A 61 -8.54 6.04 8.93
CA LYS A 61 -9.16 5.08 9.85
C LYS A 61 -8.58 3.70 9.63
N LYS A 62 -8.71 2.84 10.63
CA LYS A 62 -8.24 1.45 10.54
C LYS A 62 -9.09 0.62 9.58
N LYS A 63 -10.39 0.88 9.52
CA LYS A 63 -11.32 0.10 8.69
C LYS A 63 -12.23 0.99 7.88
N TYR A 64 -12.46 0.58 6.65
CA TYR A 64 -13.40 1.22 5.74
C TYR A 64 -14.37 0.16 5.24
N ASN A 65 -15.63 0.26 5.66
CA ASN A 65 -16.68 -0.69 5.27
C ASN A 65 -17.80 0.05 4.56
N PRO A 66 -18.46 -0.58 3.57
CA PRO A 66 -19.58 0.07 2.90
C PRO A 66 -20.76 0.19 3.85
N LYS A 67 -21.65 1.12 3.54
CA LYS A 67 -22.85 1.34 4.30
C LYS A 67 -23.81 0.14 4.24
N TYR A 68 -23.75 -0.60 3.14
CA TYR A 68 -24.56 -1.79 2.91
C TYR A 68 -23.65 -2.99 2.71
N GLU A 69 -24.17 -4.18 3.04
CA GLU A 69 -23.43 -5.42 2.85
C GLU A 69 -23.24 -5.69 1.35
N ILE A 70 -21.99 -5.88 0.94
CA ILE A 70 -21.63 -6.16 -0.45
C ILE A 70 -20.84 -7.45 -0.47
N CYS A 71 -21.38 -8.47 -1.16
CA CYS A 71 -20.73 -9.78 -1.22
C CYS A 71 -19.51 -9.77 -2.14
N ASP A 72 -19.59 -9.06 -3.25
CA ASP A 72 -18.51 -8.94 -4.21
C ASP A 72 -18.02 -7.50 -4.22
N GLY A 73 -16.73 -7.31 -4.36
CA GLY A 73 -16.17 -5.98 -4.40
C GLY A 73 -14.68 -6.00 -4.17
N TYR A 74 -14.10 -4.82 -4.22
CA TYR A 74 -12.66 -4.66 -4.03
C TYR A 74 -12.34 -4.61 -2.54
N SER A 75 -11.50 -5.54 -2.09
CA SER A 75 -10.99 -5.53 -0.71
C SER A 75 -9.52 -5.16 -0.74
N TRP A 76 -9.07 -4.41 0.27
CA TRP A 76 -7.69 -3.95 0.30
C TRP A 76 -7.14 -3.93 1.72
N GLU A 77 -5.82 -4.01 1.81
CA GLU A 77 -5.09 -4.00 3.06
C GLU A 77 -3.80 -3.21 2.87
N LEU A 78 -3.53 -2.29 3.79
CA LEU A 78 -2.33 -1.46 3.77
C LEU A 78 -1.62 -1.56 5.11
N LYS A 79 -0.32 -1.83 5.08
CA LYS A 79 0.53 -1.84 6.27
C LYS A 79 1.74 -0.96 6.03
N LEU A 80 1.93 0.02 6.89
CA LEU A 80 3.06 0.94 6.78
C LEU A 80 3.78 1.06 8.12
N ARG A 81 5.10 1.07 8.05
CA ARG A 81 5.96 1.49 9.17
C ARG A 81 7.10 2.29 8.57
N ASP A 82 7.19 3.56 8.96
CA ASP A 82 8.25 4.43 8.44
C ASP A 82 9.55 4.24 9.21
N ARG A 83 10.58 4.97 8.82
CA ARG A 83 11.92 4.88 9.43
C ARG A 83 11.95 5.34 10.87
N ASN A 84 10.97 6.13 11.28
CA ASN A 84 10.87 6.62 12.66
C ASN A 84 10.02 5.69 13.53
N GLY A 85 9.50 4.61 12.95
CA GLY A 85 8.71 3.63 13.69
C GLY A 85 7.22 3.94 13.75
N ARG A 86 6.76 4.97 13.04
CA ARG A 86 5.35 5.31 12.98
C ARG A 86 4.63 4.24 12.15
N VAL A 87 3.50 3.74 12.66
CA VAL A 87 2.80 2.61 12.08
C VAL A 87 1.40 3.00 11.65
N LYS A 88 0.96 2.46 10.50
CA LYS A 88 -0.43 2.57 10.05
C LYS A 88 -0.86 1.25 9.44
N TYR A 89 -2.00 0.76 9.90
CA TYR A 89 -2.62 -0.45 9.39
C TYR A 89 -4.06 -0.13 9.02
N CYS A 90 -4.42 -0.32 7.77
CA CYS A 90 -5.75 -0.02 7.26
C CYS A 90 -6.27 -1.16 6.42
N THR A 91 -7.58 -1.41 6.50
CA THR A 91 -8.26 -2.36 5.62
C THR A 91 -9.56 -1.73 5.12
N GLY A 92 -10.05 -2.23 4.01
CA GLY A 92 -11.32 -1.78 3.47
C GLY A 92 -11.95 -2.81 2.55
N HIS A 93 -13.28 -2.74 2.42
CA HIS A 93 -14.03 -3.56 1.50
C HIS A 93 -15.00 -2.66 0.78
N GLN A 94 -14.79 -2.46 -0.52
CA GLN A 94 -15.59 -1.59 -1.41
C GLN A 94 -15.86 -0.22 -0.77
N SER A 95 -14.92 0.24 0.03
CA SER A 95 -14.98 1.53 0.71
C SER A 95 -13.55 2.03 0.86
N PHE A 96 -13.33 3.31 0.58
CA PHE A 96 -11.99 3.86 0.43
C PHE A 96 -11.88 5.19 1.14
N PRO A 97 -10.72 5.49 1.74
CA PRO A 97 -10.49 6.81 2.30
C PRO A 97 -10.39 7.85 1.19
N ARG A 98 -10.62 9.09 1.56
CA ARG A 98 -10.37 10.21 0.66
C ARG A 98 -8.90 10.18 0.25
N LYS A 99 -8.62 10.43 -1.02
CA LYS A 99 -7.27 10.40 -1.61
C LYS A 99 -6.65 9.00 -1.70
N PHE A 100 -7.47 7.95 -1.62
CA PHE A 100 -6.98 6.59 -1.82
C PHE A 100 -6.29 6.44 -3.19
N LYS A 101 -6.82 7.12 -4.21
CA LYS A 101 -6.25 7.13 -5.55
C LYS A 101 -4.81 7.65 -5.55
N ASP A 102 -4.52 8.65 -4.71
CA ASP A 102 -3.17 9.20 -4.60
C ASP A 102 -2.21 8.19 -3.99
N LEU A 103 -2.67 7.42 -3.00
CA LEU A 103 -1.87 6.34 -2.42
C LEU A 103 -1.53 5.29 -3.48
N ILE A 104 -2.52 4.86 -4.24
CA ILE A 104 -2.30 3.84 -5.29
C ILE A 104 -1.28 4.35 -6.31
N LYS A 105 -1.37 5.62 -6.67
CA LYS A 105 -0.40 6.24 -7.58
C LYS A 105 1.04 6.15 -7.04
N GLU A 106 1.22 6.44 -5.74
CA GLU A 106 2.55 6.37 -5.13
C GLU A 106 3.07 4.94 -5.04
N LEU A 107 2.20 3.99 -4.75
CA LEU A 107 2.58 2.57 -4.75
C LEU A 107 3.02 2.12 -6.14
N ASN A 108 2.31 2.55 -7.18
CA ASN A 108 2.67 2.22 -8.55
C ASN A 108 4.02 2.82 -8.95
N ILE A 109 4.33 4.02 -8.46
CA ILE A 109 5.61 4.66 -8.73
C ILE A 109 6.75 3.88 -8.07
N ILE A 110 6.62 3.55 -6.78
CA ILE A 110 7.72 2.93 -6.04
C ILE A 110 7.95 1.47 -6.48
N PHE A 111 6.89 0.73 -6.76
CA PHE A 111 6.99 -0.68 -7.16
C PHE A 111 6.98 -0.90 -8.66
N GLU A 112 6.84 0.15 -9.45
CA GLU A 112 6.75 0.08 -10.93
C GLU A 112 5.65 -0.87 -11.37
N THR A 113 4.44 -0.67 -10.81
CA THR A 113 3.28 -1.52 -11.02
C THR A 113 2.14 -0.73 -11.64
N ASP A 114 1.06 -1.44 -11.95
CA ASP A 114 -0.15 -0.85 -12.53
C ASP A 114 -1.37 -1.29 -11.71
N ILE A 115 -1.31 -1.05 -10.41
CA ILE A 115 -2.42 -1.40 -9.51
C ILE A 115 -3.61 -0.52 -9.83
N SER A 116 -4.79 -1.12 -9.88
CA SER A 116 -6.05 -0.41 -10.09
C SER A 116 -7.07 -0.85 -9.04
N PHE A 117 -8.16 -0.09 -8.93
CA PHE A 117 -9.24 -0.43 -8.00
C PHE A 117 -10.59 0.09 -8.49
#